data_dc4150b82db11fd25445e92aa7419be9
#
_entry.id   dc4150b82db11fd25445e92aa7419be9
#
_cell.length_a   1.000
_cell.length_b   1.000
_cell.length_c   1.000
_cell.angle_alpha   90.00
_cell.angle_beta   90.00
_cell.angle_gamma   90.00
#
_symmetry.space_group_name_H-M   'P 1'
#
loop_
_entity.id
_entity.type
_entity.pdbx_description
1 polymer ?
#
loop_
_entity_poly.entity_id
_entity_poly.type
_entity_poly.pdbx_seq_one_letter_code
_entity_poly.pdbx_strand_id
1 'polypeptide(L)'
;MSNVVAGVIRGQYSHLEEHLAQKKAIYARYKEGLKDLPVQMNPIMEGCGPNYWLSAMVIDKAAMCKQVRGEQDVCYIKEPGKTCPTEVLEAISSINAEGRPIWKPMHMQPMYRMHEFVTVARGVEDIGAEIFQRGVCLPSDNKMTKWQQEQIIRVIHECFA
;
A
#
# COMPACT_ATOMS: atom_id res chain seq x y z
N MET A 1 -29.00 -9.43 1.05
CA MET A 1 -27.90 -10.40 1.28
C MET A 1 -28.47 -11.80 1.08
N SER A 2 -27.79 -12.66 0.29
CA SER A 2 -28.24 -14.03 0.09
C SER A 2 -27.97 -14.91 1.34
N ASN A 3 -28.71 -16.01 1.49
CA ASN A 3 -28.50 -16.95 2.60
C ASN A 3 -27.09 -17.57 2.59
N VAL A 4 -26.49 -17.76 1.41
CA VAL A 4 -25.11 -18.25 1.27
C VAL A 4 -24.11 -17.26 1.86
N VAL A 5 -24.23 -15.98 1.50
CA VAL A 5 -23.38 -14.91 2.06
C VAL A 5 -23.59 -14.79 3.57
N ALA A 6 -24.82 -14.87 4.06
CA ALA A 6 -25.12 -14.85 5.49
C ALA A 6 -24.47 -16.04 6.23
N GLY A 7 -24.51 -17.22 5.63
CA GLY A 7 -23.85 -18.43 6.17
C GLY A 7 -22.34 -18.28 6.27
N VAL A 8 -21.69 -17.74 5.24
CA VAL A 8 -20.24 -17.47 5.24
C VAL A 8 -19.88 -16.45 6.32
N ILE A 9 -20.60 -15.34 6.40
CA ILE A 9 -20.37 -14.31 7.43
C ILE A 9 -20.52 -14.91 8.83
N ARG A 10 -21.58 -15.67 9.07
CA ARG A 10 -21.81 -16.33 10.36
C ARG A 10 -20.67 -17.28 10.74
N GLY A 11 -20.13 -18.03 9.77
CA GLY A 11 -19.01 -18.95 9.99
C GLY A 11 -17.70 -18.22 10.30
N GLN A 12 -17.49 -17.03 9.73
CA GLN A 12 -16.28 -16.23 9.94
C GLN A 12 -16.36 -15.33 11.19
N TYR A 13 -17.55 -14.98 11.65
CA TYR A 13 -17.75 -14.02 12.72
C TYR A 13 -17.07 -14.42 14.03
N SER A 14 -17.03 -15.70 14.36
CA SER A 14 -16.36 -16.22 15.56
C SER A 14 -14.84 -16.02 15.55
N HIS A 15 -14.23 -15.78 14.38
CA HIS A 15 -12.80 -15.55 14.19
C HIS A 15 -12.42 -14.08 14.00
N LEU A 16 -13.40 -13.17 14.09
CA LEU A 16 -13.19 -11.74 13.78
C LEU A 16 -12.10 -11.11 14.64
N GLU A 17 -12.16 -11.30 15.95
CA GLU A 17 -11.18 -10.71 16.90
C GLU A 17 -9.77 -11.26 16.67
N GLU A 18 -9.66 -12.55 16.38
CA GLU A 18 -8.40 -13.18 16.03
C GLU A 18 -7.81 -12.56 14.76
N HIS A 19 -8.63 -12.43 13.71
CA HIS A 19 -8.20 -11.83 12.46
C HIS A 19 -7.79 -10.36 12.62
N LEU A 20 -8.51 -9.58 13.41
CA LEU A 20 -8.13 -8.19 13.72
C LEU A 20 -6.79 -8.12 14.46
N ALA A 21 -6.57 -8.98 15.44
CA ALA A 21 -5.29 -9.04 16.15
C ALA A 21 -4.13 -9.42 15.23
N GLN A 22 -4.32 -10.38 14.33
CA GLN A 22 -3.32 -10.77 13.32
C GLN A 22 -3.00 -9.61 12.38
N LYS A 23 -4.01 -8.91 11.84
CA LYS A 23 -3.83 -7.75 10.95
C LYS A 23 -3.09 -6.61 11.65
N LYS A 24 -3.45 -6.31 12.90
CA LYS A 24 -2.76 -5.32 13.72
C LYS A 24 -1.29 -5.67 13.93
N ALA A 25 -0.99 -6.94 14.20
CA ALA A 25 0.37 -7.42 14.37
C ALA A 25 1.20 -7.32 13.08
N ILE A 26 0.61 -7.62 11.92
CA ILE A 26 1.25 -7.45 10.60
C ILE A 26 1.59 -5.98 10.37
N TYR A 27 0.63 -5.07 10.58
CA TYR A 27 0.85 -3.63 10.44
C TYR A 27 1.96 -3.13 11.37
N ALA A 28 1.94 -3.54 12.64
CA ALA A 28 2.96 -3.13 13.62
C ALA A 28 4.37 -3.58 13.22
N ARG A 29 4.52 -4.80 12.70
CA ARG A 29 5.83 -5.30 12.22
C ARG A 29 6.34 -4.51 11.01
N TYR A 30 5.48 -4.17 10.04
CA TYR A 30 5.87 -3.30 8.94
C TYR A 30 6.28 -1.91 9.43
N LYS A 31 5.46 -1.31 10.31
CA LYS A 31 5.75 0.01 10.87
C LYS A 31 7.10 0.05 11.60
N GLU A 32 7.43 -0.99 12.36
CA GLU A 32 8.71 -1.09 13.06
C GLU A 32 9.85 -1.42 12.09
N GLY A 33 9.64 -2.37 11.17
CA GLY A 33 10.67 -2.83 10.25
C GLY A 33 11.06 -1.81 9.16
N LEU A 34 10.20 -0.83 8.88
CA LEU A 34 10.44 0.19 7.85
C LEU A 34 10.69 1.60 8.44
N LYS A 35 10.79 1.74 9.76
CA LYS A 35 10.89 3.03 10.46
C LYS A 35 12.12 3.86 10.09
N ASP A 36 13.20 3.20 9.69
CA ASP A 36 14.48 3.84 9.34
C ASP A 36 14.56 4.23 7.86
N LEU A 37 13.52 3.91 7.07
CA LEU A 37 13.40 4.28 5.67
C LEU A 37 12.58 5.57 5.50
N PRO A 38 12.80 6.32 4.42
CA PRO A 38 12.03 7.52 4.09
C PRO A 38 10.64 7.15 3.54
N VAL A 39 9.85 6.47 4.36
CA VAL A 39 8.48 6.03 4.06
C VAL A 39 7.55 6.32 5.22
N GLN A 40 6.28 6.52 4.92
CA GLN A 40 5.22 6.67 5.91
C GLN A 40 4.21 5.55 5.76
N MET A 41 3.93 4.83 6.84
CA MET A 41 2.82 3.87 6.86
C MET A 41 1.47 4.61 6.89
N ASN A 42 0.42 3.95 6.38
CA ASN A 42 -0.93 4.54 6.41
C ASN A 42 -1.27 5.06 7.82
N PRO A 43 -1.67 6.36 7.93
CA PRO A 43 -1.90 7.00 9.21
C PRO A 43 -3.16 6.45 9.89
N ILE A 44 -3.15 6.45 11.21
CA ILE A 44 -4.30 6.13 12.05
C ILE A 44 -4.60 7.37 12.87
N MET A 45 -5.80 7.91 12.69
CA MET A 45 -6.24 9.07 13.47
C MET A 45 -6.41 8.67 14.94
N GLU A 46 -6.07 9.58 15.83
CA GLU A 46 -6.31 9.41 17.27
C GLU A 46 -7.80 9.18 17.55
N GLY A 47 -8.09 8.24 18.45
CA GLY A 47 -9.47 7.83 18.74
C GLY A 47 -10.12 6.88 17.74
N CYS A 48 -9.46 6.54 16.64
CA CYS A 48 -9.97 5.59 15.66
C CYS A 48 -9.45 4.17 15.90
N GLY A 49 -10.33 3.18 15.75
CA GLY A 49 -10.00 1.75 15.79
C GLY A 49 -10.06 1.13 14.39
N PRO A 50 -8.98 1.18 13.59
CA PRO A 50 -8.97 0.61 12.26
C PRO A 50 -8.96 -0.92 12.32
N ASN A 51 -9.49 -1.55 11.28
CA ASN A 51 -9.45 -3.00 11.12
C ASN A 51 -8.13 -3.52 10.53
N TYR A 52 -7.20 -2.65 10.18
CA TYR A 52 -5.90 -2.98 9.56
C TYR A 52 -6.01 -3.88 8.33
N TRP A 53 -7.08 -3.74 7.56
CA TRP A 53 -7.34 -4.57 6.38
C TRP A 53 -6.11 -4.68 5.47
N LEU A 54 -5.48 -3.55 5.16
CA LEU A 54 -4.25 -3.48 4.40
C LEU A 54 -3.20 -2.65 5.14
N SER A 55 -1.95 -3.08 5.04
CA SER A 55 -0.80 -2.27 5.38
C SER A 55 -0.33 -1.56 4.12
N ALA A 56 -0.33 -0.25 4.12
CA ALA A 56 0.14 0.56 3.00
C ALA A 56 1.28 1.46 3.45
N MET A 57 2.23 1.71 2.55
CA MET A 57 3.28 2.69 2.76
C MET A 57 3.26 3.71 1.63
N VAL A 58 3.71 4.92 1.92
CA VAL A 58 3.93 6.01 0.96
C VAL A 58 5.38 6.42 1.06
N ILE A 59 6.10 6.43 -0.07
CA ILE A 59 7.51 6.84 -0.16
C ILE A 59 7.56 8.37 -0.08
N ASP A 60 8.50 8.91 0.66
CA ASP A 60 8.71 10.37 0.75
C ASP A 60 9.06 10.96 -0.62
N LYS A 61 8.55 12.16 -0.92
CA LYS A 61 8.78 12.82 -2.22
C LYS A 61 10.28 12.94 -2.56
N ALA A 62 11.11 13.24 -1.57
CA ALA A 62 12.55 13.38 -1.74
C ALA A 62 13.28 12.07 -2.03
N ALA A 63 12.70 10.93 -1.63
CA ALA A 63 13.24 9.58 -1.82
C ALA A 63 12.67 8.87 -3.05
N MET A 64 11.87 9.56 -3.87
CA MET A 64 11.37 9.01 -5.12
C MET A 64 12.42 9.08 -6.21
N CYS A 65 12.70 7.95 -6.87
CA CYS A 65 13.41 7.95 -8.14
C CYS A 65 12.48 8.36 -9.30
N LYS A 66 13.05 8.67 -10.46
CA LYS A 66 12.27 8.98 -11.66
C LYS A 66 11.52 7.75 -12.15
N GLN A 67 10.19 7.84 -12.23
CA GLN A 67 9.34 6.80 -12.82
C GLN A 67 8.36 7.41 -13.83
N VAL A 68 8.01 6.61 -14.83
CA VAL A 68 6.92 6.89 -15.76
C VAL A 68 5.92 5.75 -15.64
N ARG A 69 4.67 6.09 -15.33
CA ARG A 69 3.55 5.15 -15.27
C ARG A 69 2.60 5.46 -16.41
N GLY A 70 2.88 4.90 -17.58
CA GLY A 70 1.99 4.92 -18.73
C GLY A 70 0.79 3.98 -18.56
N GLU A 71 -0.04 3.88 -19.57
CA GLU A 71 -1.17 2.93 -19.60
C GLU A 71 -0.70 1.51 -19.91
N GLN A 72 0.37 1.37 -20.71
CA GLN A 72 0.91 0.09 -21.15
C GLN A 72 2.34 -0.13 -20.67
N ASP A 73 3.09 0.95 -20.43
CA ASP A 73 4.50 0.88 -20.08
C ASP A 73 4.76 1.56 -18.74
N VAL A 74 5.50 0.87 -17.90
CA VAL A 74 6.01 1.41 -16.64
C VAL A 74 7.52 1.25 -16.65
N CYS A 75 8.23 2.36 -16.49
CA CYS A 75 9.68 2.34 -16.39
C CYS A 75 10.16 3.28 -15.28
N TYR A 76 11.33 3.00 -14.74
CA TYR A 76 11.99 3.82 -13.72
C TYR A 76 13.51 3.79 -13.90
N ILE A 77 14.16 4.78 -13.33
CA ILE A 77 15.62 4.90 -13.33
C ILE A 77 16.08 4.71 -11.88
N LYS A 78 16.87 3.68 -11.63
CA LYS A 78 17.45 3.45 -10.31
C LYS A 78 18.40 4.57 -9.91
N GLU A 79 18.24 5.07 -8.70
CA GLU A 79 19.09 6.10 -8.09
C GLU A 79 19.43 5.65 -6.66
N PRO A 80 20.70 5.67 -6.24
CA PRO A 80 21.09 5.32 -4.86
C PRO A 80 20.29 6.11 -3.82
N GLY A 81 19.80 5.44 -2.80
CA GLY A 81 18.99 6.04 -1.74
C GLY A 81 17.56 6.41 -2.14
N LYS A 82 17.14 6.08 -3.36
CA LYS A 82 15.79 6.37 -3.85
C LYS A 82 15.16 5.15 -4.49
N THR A 83 13.84 5.10 -4.42
CA THR A 83 13.05 4.03 -5.07
C THR A 83 11.71 4.58 -5.57
N CYS A 84 10.89 3.70 -6.13
CA CYS A 84 9.52 4.01 -6.53
C CYS A 84 8.60 2.80 -6.31
N PRO A 85 7.27 2.99 -6.31
CA PRO A 85 6.32 1.89 -6.17
C PRO A 85 6.55 0.73 -7.12
N THR A 86 6.95 0.99 -8.35
CA THR A 86 7.22 -0.05 -9.35
C THR A 86 8.37 -0.95 -8.92
N GLU A 87 9.51 -0.36 -8.56
CA GLU A 87 10.68 -1.11 -8.09
C GLU A 87 10.36 -1.95 -6.85
N VAL A 88 9.68 -1.36 -5.87
CA VAL A 88 9.26 -2.07 -4.66
C VAL A 88 8.35 -3.26 -4.99
N LEU A 89 7.38 -3.09 -5.90
CA LEU A 89 6.48 -4.16 -6.31
C LEU A 89 7.22 -5.28 -7.05
N GLU A 90 8.19 -4.95 -7.91
CA GLU A 90 9.05 -5.92 -8.58
C GLU A 90 9.92 -6.69 -7.58
N ALA A 91 10.53 -5.99 -6.62
CA ALA A 91 11.33 -6.62 -5.56
C ALA A 91 10.49 -7.58 -4.70
N ILE A 92 9.28 -7.19 -4.30
CA ILE A 92 8.34 -8.06 -3.58
C ILE A 92 7.95 -9.28 -4.45
N SER A 93 7.69 -9.06 -5.73
CA SER A 93 7.34 -10.13 -6.67
C SER A 93 8.48 -11.12 -6.87
N SER A 94 9.74 -10.68 -6.84
CA SER A 94 10.92 -11.54 -7.01
C SER A 94 11.06 -12.63 -5.93
N ILE A 95 10.46 -12.41 -4.77
CA ILE A 95 10.42 -13.39 -3.66
C ILE A 95 9.08 -14.14 -3.58
N ASN A 96 8.32 -14.15 -4.67
CA ASN A 96 7.01 -14.82 -4.76
C ASN A 96 5.98 -14.29 -3.75
N ALA A 97 6.01 -12.99 -3.47
CA ALA A 97 5.01 -12.28 -2.69
C ALA A 97 4.27 -11.25 -3.58
N GLU A 98 3.04 -10.91 -3.22
CA GLU A 98 2.23 -9.98 -4.02
C GLU A 98 1.94 -8.70 -3.23
N GLY A 99 2.57 -7.58 -3.65
CA GLY A 99 2.15 -6.23 -3.32
C GLY A 99 1.24 -5.66 -4.39
N ARG A 100 0.57 -4.55 -4.10
CA ARG A 100 -0.29 -3.86 -5.07
C ARG A 100 -0.06 -2.36 -5.04
N PRO A 101 -0.21 -1.65 -6.17
CA PRO A 101 -0.24 -0.20 -6.14
C PRO A 101 -1.45 0.27 -5.32
N ILE A 102 -1.36 1.46 -4.73
CA ILE A 102 -2.54 2.15 -4.19
C ILE A 102 -3.54 2.39 -5.34
N TRP A 103 -4.82 2.43 -5.01
CA TRP A 103 -5.88 2.62 -6.02
C TRP A 103 -5.72 3.93 -6.77
N LYS A 104 -5.80 3.83 -8.09
CA LYS A 104 -5.81 5.00 -8.97
C LYS A 104 -7.10 5.79 -8.74
N PRO A 105 -7.02 7.09 -8.41
CA PRO A 105 -8.19 7.93 -8.20
C PRO A 105 -9.13 7.95 -9.40
N MET A 106 -10.44 8.09 -9.14
CA MET A 106 -11.47 8.00 -10.19
C MET A 106 -11.26 9.00 -11.32
N HIS A 107 -10.94 10.26 -11.01
CA HIS A 107 -10.68 11.31 -12.01
C HIS A 107 -9.46 11.02 -12.89
N MET A 108 -8.53 10.17 -12.45
CA MET A 108 -7.37 9.71 -13.24
C MET A 108 -7.70 8.51 -14.13
N GLN A 109 -8.87 7.88 -13.99
CA GLN A 109 -9.29 6.78 -14.84
C GLN A 109 -9.57 7.28 -16.25
N PRO A 110 -9.22 6.52 -17.33
CA PRO A 110 -9.39 6.97 -18.71
C PRO A 110 -10.81 7.45 -19.03
N MET A 111 -11.82 6.76 -18.53
CA MET A 111 -13.22 7.07 -18.76
C MET A 111 -13.69 8.39 -18.11
N TYR A 112 -12.96 8.93 -17.15
CA TYR A 112 -13.31 10.16 -16.42
C TYR A 112 -12.40 11.34 -16.75
N ARG A 113 -11.43 11.19 -17.65
CA ARG A 113 -10.48 12.27 -18.03
C ARG A 113 -11.15 13.52 -18.61
N MET A 114 -12.37 13.37 -19.13
CA MET A 114 -13.14 14.49 -19.72
C MET A 114 -13.91 15.29 -18.65
N HIS A 115 -13.93 14.83 -17.40
CA HIS A 115 -14.63 15.49 -16.32
C HIS A 115 -13.68 16.37 -15.52
N GLU A 116 -14.20 17.50 -15.06
CA GLU A 116 -13.47 18.42 -14.19
C GLU A 116 -13.23 17.77 -12.83
N PHE A 117 -12.01 17.93 -12.30
CA PHE A 117 -11.67 17.53 -10.93
C PHE A 117 -11.98 18.70 -9.99
N VAL A 118 -12.93 18.48 -9.08
CA VAL A 118 -13.38 19.48 -8.13
C VAL A 118 -12.72 19.26 -6.77
N THR A 119 -12.09 20.30 -6.24
CA THR A 119 -11.51 20.33 -4.90
C THR A 119 -12.27 21.30 -4.00
N VAL A 120 -12.09 21.19 -2.67
CA VAL A 120 -12.72 22.10 -1.69
C VAL A 120 -12.25 23.56 -1.83
N ALA A 121 -11.07 23.78 -2.39
CA ALA A 121 -10.54 25.11 -2.70
C ALA A 121 -9.65 25.05 -3.95
N ARG A 122 -9.58 26.18 -4.70
CA ARG A 122 -8.68 26.29 -5.86
C ARG A 122 -7.22 26.22 -5.41
N GLY A 123 -6.41 25.48 -6.14
CA GLY A 123 -4.96 25.35 -5.88
C GLY A 123 -4.59 24.38 -4.77
N VAL A 124 -5.53 23.61 -4.25
CA VAL A 124 -5.24 22.52 -3.32
C VAL A 124 -4.62 21.35 -4.11
N GLU A 125 -3.54 20.80 -3.57
CA GLU A 125 -2.85 19.65 -4.13
C GLU A 125 -3.80 18.42 -4.17
N ASP A 126 -3.73 17.64 -5.24
CA ASP A 126 -4.47 16.38 -5.36
C ASP A 126 -3.79 15.30 -4.54
N ILE A 127 -4.15 15.22 -3.26
CA ILE A 127 -3.60 14.25 -2.30
C ILE A 127 -3.82 12.81 -2.78
N GLY A 128 -4.95 12.53 -3.43
CA GLY A 128 -5.24 11.18 -3.95
C GLY A 128 -4.26 10.77 -5.03
N ALA A 129 -3.99 11.66 -5.99
CA ALA A 129 -2.99 11.43 -7.02
C ALA A 129 -1.57 11.28 -6.45
N GLU A 130 -1.21 12.12 -5.49
CA GLU A 130 0.08 12.06 -4.79
C GLU A 130 0.29 10.71 -4.07
N ILE A 131 -0.72 10.25 -3.33
CA ILE A 131 -0.67 8.95 -2.66
C ILE A 131 -0.58 7.81 -3.69
N PHE A 132 -1.35 7.88 -4.78
CA PHE A 132 -1.29 6.89 -5.85
C PHE A 132 0.10 6.81 -6.49
N GLN A 133 0.74 7.94 -6.72
CA GLN A 133 2.07 7.98 -7.36
C GLN A 133 3.18 7.39 -6.50
N ARG A 134 3.08 7.48 -5.18
CA ARG A 134 4.14 7.13 -4.23
C ARG A 134 3.81 5.95 -3.31
N GLY A 135 2.56 5.47 -3.37
CA GLY A 135 2.03 4.49 -2.43
C GLY A 135 2.07 3.05 -2.94
N VAL A 136 2.27 2.13 -2.00
CA VAL A 136 2.25 0.68 -2.21
C VAL A 136 1.44 0.02 -1.10
N CYS A 137 0.54 -0.89 -1.47
CA CYS A 137 -0.09 -1.83 -0.55
C CYS A 137 0.81 -3.05 -0.37
N LEU A 138 1.22 -3.30 0.84
CA LEU A 138 2.09 -4.42 1.21
C LEU A 138 1.28 -5.70 1.42
N PRO A 139 1.88 -6.88 1.16
CA PRO A 139 1.26 -8.16 1.47
C PRO A 139 0.78 -8.21 2.92
N SER A 140 -0.49 -8.54 3.14
CA SER A 140 -1.13 -8.46 4.46
C SER A 140 -2.03 -9.67 4.75
N ASP A 141 -1.67 -10.86 4.23
CA ASP A 141 -2.42 -12.10 4.49
C ASP A 141 -2.24 -12.55 5.95
N ASN A 142 -3.32 -12.97 6.61
CA ASN A 142 -3.30 -13.48 7.98
C ASN A 142 -2.44 -14.75 8.14
N LYS A 143 -2.25 -15.52 7.05
CA LYS A 143 -1.43 -16.74 7.03
C LYS A 143 0.05 -16.45 6.84
N MET A 144 0.43 -15.19 6.55
CA MET A 144 1.83 -14.80 6.37
C MET A 144 2.61 -15.00 7.66
N THR A 145 3.68 -15.78 7.58
CA THR A 145 4.58 -15.99 8.71
C THR A 145 5.45 -14.77 8.99
N LYS A 146 5.99 -14.67 10.21
CA LYS A 146 6.94 -13.60 10.56
C LYS A 146 8.16 -13.61 9.63
N TRP A 147 8.70 -14.77 9.34
CA TRP A 147 9.84 -14.92 8.44
C TRP A 147 9.55 -14.40 7.03
N GLN A 148 8.38 -14.74 6.47
CA GLN A 148 7.96 -14.22 5.15
C GLN A 148 7.86 -12.69 5.16
N GLN A 149 7.30 -12.12 6.22
CA GLN A 149 7.20 -10.68 6.35
C GLN A 149 8.58 -10.00 6.50
N GLU A 150 9.51 -10.62 7.22
CA GLU A 150 10.89 -10.15 7.33
C GLU A 150 11.61 -10.16 5.98
N GLN A 151 11.37 -11.17 5.13
CA GLN A 151 11.91 -11.18 3.77
C GLN A 151 11.35 -10.01 2.93
N ILE A 152 10.05 -9.69 3.06
CA ILE A 152 9.44 -8.55 2.38
C ILE A 152 10.08 -7.24 2.87
N ILE A 153 10.22 -7.05 4.18
CA ILE A 153 10.88 -5.87 4.76
C ILE A 153 12.31 -5.74 4.22
N ARG A 154 13.06 -6.83 4.18
CA ARG A 154 14.44 -6.84 3.68
C ARG A 154 14.54 -6.37 2.23
N VAL A 155 13.74 -6.92 1.32
CA VAL A 155 13.81 -6.51 -0.10
C VAL A 155 13.36 -5.06 -0.30
N ILE A 156 12.47 -4.53 0.56
CA ILE A 156 12.14 -3.12 0.55
C ILE A 156 13.35 -2.26 0.97
N HIS A 157 14.11 -2.65 1.99
CA HIS A 157 15.36 -1.97 2.36
C HIS A 157 16.37 -1.98 1.21
N GLU A 158 16.51 -3.10 0.49
CA GLU A 158 17.40 -3.25 -0.67
C GLU A 158 17.04 -2.27 -1.82
N CYS A 159 15.76 -1.87 -1.94
CA CYS A 159 15.34 -0.88 -2.94
C CYS A 159 15.86 0.55 -2.63
N PHE A 160 16.28 0.83 -1.40
CA PHE A 160 16.84 2.13 -0.99
C PHE A 160 18.38 2.10 -0.84
N ALA A 161 19.04 0.99 -1.16
CA ALA A 161 20.47 0.84 -1.04
C ALA A 161 21.27 1.54 -2.17
#